data_a2450b34d8f0fe1b89a857f3587cd66b
#
_entry.id   a2450b34d8f0fe1b89a857f3587cd66b
#
_cell.length_a   1.000
_cell.length_b   1.000
_cell.length_c   1.000
_cell.angle_alpha   90.00
_cell.angle_beta   90.00
_cell.angle_gamma   90.00
#
_symmetry.space_group_name_H-M   'P 1'
#
loop_
_entity.id
_entity.type
_entity.pdbx_description
1 polymer ?
#
loop_
_entity_poly.entity_id
_entity_poly.type
_entity_poly.pdbx_seq_one_letter_code
_entity_poly.pdbx_strand_id
1 'polypeptide(L)'
;AICAEYSNLVRGMELFYRGKSNLPKFKGRNDKHSYTTSQVNNNIRIVNNKIRLPKVGFIKVRGMREIPSNFKIKRAIIFEDKKGKFFISIVFEYEKIDKNDDIYSIKNENNVVGLDFKIGDIFVSSDGFIPKYSNSYFILLDKIPIIQNYVNRKKKFSKNYWKSINKLRKIHRNVVNIRKDMLNKLSYTLSKNYNYVIIEDLSIKEIVYKLGRGKNAYNTSFNSFVKRLLYKFENKVIKINKWFPSSKKCSICGKKKKHLRLSQRIYRCYFCGNIIDRDLNATINIKNEGVRLLNTCEFEV
;
A
#
# COMPACT_ATOMS: atom_id res chain seq x y z
N ALA A 1 5.85 24.95 -16.25
CA ALA A 1 6.85 24.35 -15.35
C ALA A 1 7.22 25.32 -14.21
N ILE A 2 7.57 26.56 -14.50
CA ILE A 2 7.98 27.56 -13.48
C ILE A 2 6.91 27.75 -12.42
N CYS A 3 5.64 27.93 -12.80
CA CYS A 3 4.54 28.08 -11.84
C CYS A 3 4.39 26.87 -10.91
N ALA A 4 4.62 25.65 -11.40
CA ALA A 4 4.56 24.45 -10.56
C ALA A 4 5.69 24.39 -9.54
N GLU A 5 6.91 24.79 -9.92
CA GLU A 5 8.05 24.84 -9.00
C GLU A 5 7.90 25.97 -7.97
N TYR A 6 7.35 27.12 -8.39
CA TYR A 6 7.00 28.19 -7.46
C TYR A 6 5.98 27.73 -6.40
N SER A 7 4.91 27.07 -6.82
CA SER A 7 3.91 26.53 -5.90
C SER A 7 4.52 25.48 -4.94
N ASN A 8 5.44 24.66 -5.42
CA ASN A 8 6.17 23.70 -4.58
C ASN A 8 7.04 24.38 -3.55
N LEU A 9 7.72 25.48 -3.94
CA LEU A 9 8.54 26.28 -3.02
C LEU A 9 7.69 26.95 -1.94
N VAL A 10 6.60 27.63 -2.32
CA VAL A 10 5.66 28.26 -1.38
C VAL A 10 5.15 27.24 -0.36
N ARG A 11 4.67 26.09 -0.83
CA ARG A 11 4.22 25.01 0.05
C ARG A 11 5.33 24.47 0.96
N GLY A 12 6.55 24.37 0.45
CA GLY A 12 7.71 23.97 1.24
C GLY A 12 8.03 24.95 2.37
N MET A 13 7.94 26.25 2.08
CA MET A 13 8.11 27.32 3.08
C MET A 13 6.99 27.32 4.12
N GLU A 14 5.74 27.15 3.72
CA GLU A 14 4.62 27.02 4.66
C GLU A 14 4.80 25.85 5.64
N LEU A 15 5.25 24.69 5.14
CA LEU A 15 5.53 23.52 5.99
C LEU A 15 6.70 23.77 6.92
N PHE A 16 7.70 24.52 6.49
CA PHE A 16 8.84 24.92 7.34
C PHE A 16 8.37 25.86 8.47
N TYR A 17 7.62 26.92 8.15
CA TYR A 17 7.10 27.84 9.16
C TYR A 17 6.15 27.16 10.16
N ARG A 18 5.44 26.11 9.74
CA ARG A 18 4.61 25.28 10.63
C ARG A 18 5.40 24.24 11.43
N GLY A 19 6.74 24.22 11.34
CA GLY A 19 7.59 23.24 12.01
C GLY A 19 7.46 21.80 11.52
N LYS A 20 6.81 21.59 10.35
CA LYS A 20 6.52 20.25 9.79
C LYS A 20 7.60 19.73 8.84
N SER A 21 8.53 20.57 8.42
CA SER A 21 9.64 20.20 7.53
C SER A 21 10.86 21.09 7.75
N ASN A 22 12.01 20.66 7.23
CA ASN A 22 13.21 21.50 7.16
C ASN A 22 13.07 22.55 6.06
N LEU A 23 13.91 23.60 6.11
CA LEU A 23 13.99 24.63 5.07
C LEU A 23 14.19 24.00 3.69
N PRO A 24 13.43 24.42 2.67
CA PRO A 24 13.64 23.96 1.29
C PRO A 24 15.06 24.21 0.83
N LYS A 25 15.68 23.20 0.22
CA LYS A 25 17.03 23.29 -0.34
C LYS A 25 17.00 23.30 -1.86
N PHE A 26 17.95 24.01 -2.49
CA PHE A 26 18.14 23.91 -3.93
C PHE A 26 18.49 22.49 -4.35
N LYS A 27 17.88 22.02 -5.44
CA LYS A 27 18.18 20.72 -6.01
C LYS A 27 19.57 20.74 -6.66
N GLY A 28 20.45 19.87 -6.21
CA GLY A 28 21.74 19.62 -6.82
C GLY A 28 21.65 18.70 -8.05
N ARG A 29 22.76 18.55 -8.77
CA ARG A 29 22.86 17.68 -9.96
C ARG A 29 22.48 16.21 -9.71
N ASN A 30 22.65 15.73 -8.48
CA ASN A 30 22.38 14.33 -8.10
C ASN A 30 20.99 14.12 -7.50
N ASP A 31 20.19 15.17 -7.40
CA ASP A 31 18.83 15.08 -6.90
C ASP A 31 17.89 14.51 -7.97
N LYS A 32 16.66 14.20 -7.57
CA LYS A 32 15.65 13.69 -8.51
C LYS A 32 15.28 14.74 -9.53
N HIS A 33 15.50 14.43 -10.79
CA HIS A 33 15.04 15.26 -11.90
C HIS A 33 13.56 15.00 -12.14
N SER A 34 12.77 16.05 -12.08
CA SER A 34 11.34 16.02 -12.41
C SER A 34 10.93 17.29 -13.11
N TYR A 35 10.00 17.15 -14.05
CA TYR A 35 9.40 18.22 -14.80
C TYR A 35 7.90 18.11 -14.68
N THR A 36 7.25 19.18 -14.23
CA THR A 36 5.80 19.25 -14.08
C THR A 36 5.25 20.34 -15.00
N THR A 37 4.23 20.01 -15.77
CA THR A 37 3.52 20.97 -16.62
C THR A 37 2.02 20.81 -16.42
N SER A 38 1.31 21.94 -16.33
CA SER A 38 -0.15 21.98 -16.24
C SER A 38 -0.76 22.12 -17.64
N GLN A 39 -1.97 21.63 -17.79
CA GLN A 39 -2.75 21.79 -19.01
C GLN A 39 -3.20 23.25 -19.16
N VAL A 40 -2.78 23.89 -20.23
CA VAL A 40 -3.22 25.23 -20.62
C VAL A 40 -3.35 25.24 -22.15
N ASN A 41 -4.47 25.68 -22.68
CA ASN A 41 -4.70 25.79 -24.12
C ASN A 41 -4.32 24.53 -24.92
N ASN A 42 -4.69 23.36 -24.42
CA ASN A 42 -4.41 22.07 -25.07
C ASN A 42 -2.90 21.79 -25.33
N ASN A 43 -2.02 22.31 -24.48
CA ASN A 43 -0.58 22.13 -24.61
C ASN A 43 -0.10 20.69 -24.29
N ILE A 44 -0.92 19.88 -23.60
CA ILE A 44 -0.72 18.46 -23.37
C ILE A 44 -1.76 17.68 -24.17
N ARG A 45 -1.32 16.86 -25.12
CA ARG A 45 -2.20 16.03 -25.95
C ARG A 45 -1.70 14.60 -25.99
N ILE A 46 -2.62 13.66 -25.99
CA ILE A 46 -2.34 12.24 -26.11
C ILE A 46 -2.91 11.80 -27.44
N VAL A 47 -2.05 11.26 -28.30
CA VAL A 47 -2.44 10.72 -29.61
C VAL A 47 -1.78 9.36 -29.74
N ASN A 48 -2.59 8.32 -29.82
CA ASN A 48 -2.10 6.94 -29.81
C ASN A 48 -1.13 6.71 -28.62
N ASN A 49 0.02 6.10 -28.85
CA ASN A 49 1.03 5.87 -27.80
C ASN A 49 2.05 7.03 -27.68
N LYS A 50 1.67 8.26 -28.05
CA LYS A 50 2.52 9.45 -27.96
C LYS A 50 1.84 10.51 -27.11
N ILE A 51 2.64 11.24 -26.33
CA ILE A 51 2.19 12.42 -25.59
C ILE A 51 2.93 13.65 -26.11
N ARG A 52 2.21 14.73 -26.39
CA ARG A 52 2.78 16.03 -26.66
C ARG A 52 2.96 16.79 -25.34
N LEU A 53 4.14 17.34 -25.15
CA LEU A 53 4.48 18.16 -23.99
C LEU A 53 5.03 19.53 -24.48
N PRO A 54 4.77 20.61 -23.72
CA PRO A 54 5.34 21.93 -24.04
C PRO A 54 6.86 21.87 -24.12
N LYS A 55 7.42 22.55 -25.11
CA LYS A 55 8.88 22.64 -25.43
C LYS A 55 9.55 21.31 -25.80
N VAL A 56 8.98 20.17 -25.53
CA VAL A 56 9.58 18.84 -25.79
C VAL A 56 8.98 18.19 -27.04
N GLY A 57 7.76 18.55 -27.41
CA GLY A 57 7.06 17.95 -28.56
C GLY A 57 6.46 16.59 -28.24
N PHE A 58 6.32 15.72 -29.26
CA PHE A 58 5.74 14.39 -29.13
C PHE A 58 6.77 13.35 -28.66
N ILE A 59 6.47 12.68 -27.58
CA ILE A 59 7.28 11.60 -27.00
C ILE A 59 6.48 10.30 -27.04
N LYS A 60 7.12 9.19 -27.46
CA LYS A 60 6.54 7.85 -27.42
C LYS A 60 6.50 7.35 -25.97
N VAL A 61 5.32 6.92 -25.54
CA VAL A 61 5.09 6.38 -24.20
C VAL A 61 4.76 4.88 -24.29
N ARG A 62 5.33 4.08 -23.40
CA ARG A 62 5.02 2.64 -23.29
C ARG A 62 4.09 2.38 -22.10
N GLY A 63 3.14 1.47 -22.28
CA GLY A 63 2.20 1.08 -21.21
C GLY A 63 1.10 2.11 -20.93
N MET A 64 0.76 2.91 -21.94
CA MET A 64 -0.38 3.80 -21.85
C MET A 64 -1.67 2.96 -21.85
N ARG A 65 -2.59 3.32 -20.95
CA ARG A 65 -3.92 2.73 -20.89
C ARG A 65 -4.88 3.56 -21.73
N GLU A 66 -5.98 2.96 -22.16
CA GLU A 66 -7.09 3.69 -22.73
C GLU A 66 -7.63 4.69 -21.71
N ILE A 67 -7.87 5.90 -22.16
CA ILE A 67 -8.32 7.01 -21.32
C ILE A 67 -9.79 7.26 -21.71
N PRO A 68 -10.72 7.13 -20.74
CA PRO A 68 -12.12 7.44 -21.01
C PRO A 68 -12.31 8.87 -21.51
N SER A 69 -13.27 9.08 -22.40
CA SER A 69 -13.51 10.38 -23.04
C SER A 69 -13.91 11.51 -22.09
N ASN A 70 -14.51 11.15 -20.94
CA ASN A 70 -14.91 12.09 -19.89
C ASN A 70 -13.75 12.57 -19.01
N PHE A 71 -12.53 12.06 -19.21
CA PHE A 71 -11.36 12.45 -18.42
C PHE A 71 -10.65 13.66 -19.02
N LYS A 72 -10.55 14.74 -18.25
CA LYS A 72 -9.84 15.98 -18.64
C LYS A 72 -8.44 15.97 -18.06
N ILE A 73 -7.40 16.15 -18.91
CA ILE A 73 -6.01 16.25 -18.46
C ILE A 73 -5.85 17.55 -17.65
N LYS A 74 -5.30 17.47 -16.43
CA LYS A 74 -4.95 18.64 -15.60
C LYS A 74 -3.46 18.94 -15.62
N ARG A 75 -2.62 17.92 -15.50
CA ARG A 75 -1.16 18.08 -15.52
C ARG A 75 -0.45 16.79 -15.90
N ALA A 76 0.77 16.94 -16.38
CA ALA A 76 1.71 15.85 -16.59
C ALA A 76 2.97 16.07 -15.74
N ILE A 77 3.45 15.01 -15.11
CA ILE A 77 4.66 14.99 -14.30
C ILE A 77 5.60 13.95 -14.89
N ILE A 78 6.74 14.40 -15.39
CA ILE A 78 7.81 13.53 -15.87
C ILE A 78 8.87 13.46 -14.77
N PHE A 79 9.34 12.28 -14.46
CA PHE A 79 10.39 12.10 -13.48
C PHE A 79 11.36 10.99 -13.89
N GLU A 80 12.60 11.18 -13.49
CA GLU A 80 13.66 10.20 -13.69
C GLU A 80 13.78 9.28 -12.47
N ASP A 81 13.88 7.96 -12.72
CA ASP A 81 14.21 7.03 -11.65
C ASP A 81 15.73 7.05 -11.37
N LYS A 82 16.14 6.43 -10.27
CA LYS A 82 17.56 6.31 -9.87
C LYS A 82 18.47 5.60 -10.89
N LYS A 83 17.93 5.16 -12.03
CA LYS A 83 18.63 4.45 -13.11
C LYS A 83 18.59 5.18 -14.44
N GLY A 84 18.18 6.43 -14.46
CA GLY A 84 18.07 7.21 -15.68
C GLY A 84 16.89 6.85 -16.57
N LYS A 85 15.88 6.12 -16.05
CA LYS A 85 14.65 5.83 -16.79
C LYS A 85 13.60 6.88 -16.48
N PHE A 86 12.97 7.40 -17.54
CA PHE A 86 11.92 8.39 -17.43
C PHE A 86 10.55 7.73 -17.34
N PHE A 87 9.73 8.25 -16.46
CA PHE A 87 8.33 7.88 -16.26
C PHE A 87 7.48 9.13 -16.37
N ILE A 88 6.24 8.95 -16.81
CA ILE A 88 5.25 10.00 -16.84
C ILE A 88 4.04 9.63 -15.99
N SER A 89 3.59 10.57 -15.17
CA SER A 89 2.32 10.49 -14.43
C SER A 89 1.40 11.58 -14.97
N ILE A 90 0.22 11.20 -15.39
CA ILE A 90 -0.78 12.13 -15.92
C ILE A 90 -1.91 12.21 -14.90
N VAL A 91 -2.25 13.43 -14.51
CA VAL A 91 -3.35 13.72 -13.59
C VAL A 91 -4.56 14.12 -14.41
N PHE A 92 -5.64 13.39 -14.22
CA PHE A 92 -6.93 13.66 -14.84
C PHE A 92 -7.92 14.19 -13.81
N GLU A 93 -8.85 15.00 -14.26
CA GLU A 93 -10.09 15.33 -13.58
C GLU A 93 -11.22 14.62 -14.28
N TYR A 94 -12.12 14.06 -13.53
CA TYR A 94 -13.34 13.44 -14.03
C TYR A 94 -14.47 13.68 -13.02
N GLU A 95 -15.68 13.76 -13.52
CA GLU A 95 -16.86 13.81 -12.66
C GLU A 95 -17.11 12.41 -12.09
N LYS A 96 -17.10 12.31 -10.77
CA LYS A 96 -17.46 11.06 -10.11
C LYS A 96 -18.96 10.89 -10.24
N ILE A 97 -19.38 9.89 -11.01
CA ILE A 97 -20.77 9.44 -10.96
C ILE A 97 -20.88 8.70 -9.63
N ASP A 98 -21.47 9.36 -8.64
CA ASP A 98 -21.83 8.69 -7.39
C ASP A 98 -22.83 7.60 -7.76
N LYS A 99 -22.34 6.37 -7.81
CA LYS A 99 -23.23 5.25 -7.68
C LYS A 99 -23.81 5.39 -6.29
N ASN A 100 -25.07 5.74 -6.19
CA ASN A 100 -25.84 5.62 -4.96
C ASN A 100 -25.88 4.14 -4.59
N ASP A 101 -24.74 3.63 -4.13
CA ASP A 101 -24.69 2.35 -3.45
C ASP A 101 -25.29 2.63 -2.07
N ASP A 102 -26.40 1.99 -1.79
CA ASP A 102 -27.03 1.94 -0.46
C ASP A 102 -25.96 1.59 0.58
N ILE A 103 -25.39 2.63 1.20
CA ILE A 103 -24.21 2.54 2.09
C ILE A 103 -24.56 1.78 3.37
N TYR A 104 -25.85 1.58 3.68
CA TYR A 104 -26.30 1.18 5.01
C TYR A 104 -27.11 -0.11 5.12
N SER A 105 -27.28 -0.91 4.08
CA SER A 105 -27.95 -2.19 4.22
C SER A 105 -27.04 -3.36 3.86
N ILE A 106 -26.37 -3.93 4.89
CA ILE A 106 -25.73 -5.24 4.73
C ILE A 106 -26.83 -6.30 4.75
N LYS A 107 -27.46 -6.50 3.58
CA LYS A 107 -28.42 -7.61 3.41
C LYS A 107 -27.76 -8.99 3.38
N ASN A 108 -26.41 -9.07 3.25
CA ASN A 108 -25.67 -10.34 3.22
C ASN A 108 -24.31 -10.20 3.91
N GLU A 109 -24.14 -10.88 5.03
CA GLU A 109 -22.86 -11.01 5.75
C GLU A 109 -21.75 -11.66 4.90
N ASN A 110 -22.12 -12.36 3.82
CA ASN A 110 -21.17 -12.98 2.89
C ASN A 110 -20.34 -11.97 2.10
N ASN A 111 -20.77 -10.71 2.03
CA ASN A 111 -20.07 -9.65 1.30
C ASN A 111 -19.05 -8.87 2.18
N VAL A 112 -18.75 -9.37 3.37
CA VAL A 112 -17.83 -8.75 4.33
C VAL A 112 -16.68 -9.69 4.65
N VAL A 113 -15.45 -9.18 4.65
CA VAL A 113 -14.25 -9.95 5.03
C VAL A 113 -13.48 -9.27 6.16
N GLY A 114 -13.11 -10.04 7.18
CA GLY A 114 -12.17 -9.62 8.22
C GLY A 114 -10.74 -9.99 7.85
N LEU A 115 -9.79 -9.10 8.07
CA LEU A 115 -8.37 -9.34 7.80
C LEU A 115 -7.56 -9.11 9.07
N ASP A 116 -6.82 -10.13 9.51
CA ASP A 116 -5.79 -10.02 10.54
C ASP A 116 -4.41 -9.98 9.91
N PHE A 117 -3.62 -8.97 10.24
CA PHE A 117 -2.29 -8.76 9.67
C PHE A 117 -1.22 -9.51 10.45
N LYS A 118 -0.42 -10.28 9.73
CA LYS A 118 0.59 -11.16 10.31
C LYS A 118 1.99 -10.76 9.89
N ILE A 119 2.92 -10.78 10.84
CA ILE A 119 4.34 -10.57 10.54
C ILE A 119 4.89 -11.82 9.84
N GLY A 120 5.39 -11.64 8.61
CA GLY A 120 5.91 -12.73 7.77
C GLY A 120 4.98 -13.09 6.62
N ASP A 121 3.67 -13.12 6.86
CA ASP A 121 2.63 -13.18 5.84
C ASP A 121 2.06 -11.77 5.60
N ILE A 122 1.09 -11.63 4.69
CA ILE A 122 0.45 -10.32 4.46
C ILE A 122 -0.74 -10.18 5.42
N PHE A 123 -1.65 -11.13 5.39
CA PHE A 123 -2.82 -11.23 6.27
C PHE A 123 -3.38 -12.66 6.29
N VAL A 124 -4.25 -12.93 7.25
CA VAL A 124 -5.20 -14.04 7.22
C VAL A 124 -6.58 -13.47 7.02
N SER A 125 -7.42 -14.06 6.17
CA SER A 125 -8.80 -13.63 5.99
C SER A 125 -9.76 -14.47 6.81
N SER A 126 -10.96 -13.94 7.08
CA SER A 126 -12.04 -14.67 7.78
C SER A 126 -12.50 -15.94 7.06
N ASP A 127 -12.18 -16.06 5.77
CA ASP A 127 -12.49 -17.25 4.96
C ASP A 127 -11.33 -18.27 4.95
N GLY A 128 -10.30 -18.03 5.77
CA GLY A 128 -9.13 -18.92 5.89
C GLY A 128 -8.08 -18.72 4.79
N PHE A 129 -8.25 -17.75 3.89
CA PHE A 129 -7.26 -17.50 2.84
C PHE A 129 -6.03 -16.77 3.40
N ILE A 130 -4.84 -17.30 3.10
CA ILE A 130 -3.55 -16.74 3.49
C ILE A 130 -2.72 -16.50 2.22
N PRO A 131 -2.53 -15.24 1.80
CA PRO A 131 -1.73 -14.95 0.62
C PRO A 131 -0.24 -15.20 0.86
N LYS A 132 0.41 -15.89 -0.07
CA LYS A 132 1.84 -16.17 -0.01
C LYS A 132 2.59 -15.52 -1.16
N TYR A 133 3.79 -15.02 -0.88
CA TYR A 133 4.70 -14.57 -1.93
C TYR A 133 5.22 -15.77 -2.74
N SER A 134 5.54 -15.53 -4.01
CA SER A 134 6.15 -16.53 -4.88
C SER A 134 7.54 -16.91 -4.41
N ASN A 135 7.99 -18.15 -4.74
CA ASN A 135 9.36 -18.60 -4.43
C ASN A 135 10.42 -17.66 -5.02
N SER A 136 10.18 -17.08 -6.19
CA SER A 136 11.09 -16.11 -6.81
C SER A 136 11.31 -14.86 -5.95
N TYR A 137 10.32 -14.44 -5.15
CA TYR A 137 10.46 -13.35 -4.19
C TYR A 137 11.47 -13.68 -3.09
N PHE A 138 11.38 -14.86 -2.49
CA PHE A 138 12.29 -15.31 -1.44
C PHE A 138 13.71 -15.49 -1.96
N ILE A 139 13.88 -16.11 -3.13
CA ILE A 139 15.19 -16.26 -3.80
C ILE A 139 15.87 -14.91 -4.01
N LEU A 140 15.09 -13.87 -4.38
CA LEU A 140 15.65 -12.53 -4.54
C LEU A 140 16.01 -11.88 -3.21
N LEU A 141 15.23 -12.11 -2.15
CA LEU A 141 15.55 -11.62 -0.80
C LEU A 141 16.87 -12.22 -0.30
N ASP A 142 17.09 -13.51 -0.49
CA ASP A 142 18.32 -14.21 -0.05
C ASP A 142 19.56 -13.74 -0.83
N LYS A 143 19.39 -13.32 -2.08
CA LYS A 143 20.47 -12.72 -2.88
C LYS A 143 20.91 -11.35 -2.41
N ILE A 144 20.06 -10.59 -1.66
CA ILE A 144 20.40 -9.24 -1.22
C ILE A 144 21.65 -9.24 -0.31
N PRO A 145 21.72 -9.98 0.82
CA PRO A 145 22.88 -9.95 1.70
C PRO A 145 24.16 -10.45 0.99
N ILE A 146 24.05 -11.43 0.11
CA ILE A 146 25.20 -11.96 -0.66
C ILE A 146 25.80 -10.85 -1.54
N ILE A 147 24.96 -10.15 -2.31
CA ILE A 147 25.43 -9.07 -3.18
C ILE A 147 25.87 -7.84 -2.36
N GLN A 148 25.22 -7.58 -1.24
CA GLN A 148 25.64 -6.50 -0.32
C GLN A 148 27.07 -6.73 0.20
N ASN A 149 27.37 -7.96 0.64
CA ASN A 149 28.71 -8.33 1.07
C ASN A 149 29.74 -8.20 -0.07
N TYR A 150 29.31 -8.56 -1.30
CA TYR A 150 30.16 -8.37 -2.48
C TYR A 150 30.47 -6.90 -2.77
N VAL A 151 29.48 -6.01 -2.61
CA VAL A 151 29.67 -4.56 -2.74
C VAL A 151 30.62 -4.03 -1.68
N ASN A 152 30.46 -4.46 -0.42
CA ASN A 152 31.27 -3.99 0.71
C ASN A 152 32.78 -4.33 0.55
N ARG A 153 33.09 -5.41 -0.17
CA ARG A 153 34.48 -5.83 -0.44
C ARG A 153 35.13 -5.06 -1.60
N LYS A 154 34.41 -4.21 -2.34
CA LYS A 154 34.96 -3.50 -3.48
C LYS A 154 35.52 -2.15 -3.07
N LYS A 155 36.60 -1.71 -3.71
CA LYS A 155 37.14 -0.35 -3.54
C LYS A 155 36.04 0.65 -3.93
N LYS A 156 35.66 1.49 -2.98
CA LYS A 156 34.62 2.52 -3.17
C LYS A 156 34.92 3.37 -4.41
N PHE A 157 33.86 3.68 -5.15
CA PHE A 157 33.90 4.49 -6.38
C PHE A 157 34.64 3.87 -7.58
N SER A 158 35.18 2.66 -7.49
CA SER A 158 35.77 1.93 -8.62
C SER A 158 34.70 1.51 -9.63
N LYS A 159 35.12 1.23 -10.89
CA LYS A 159 34.22 0.70 -11.95
C LYS A 159 33.49 -0.57 -11.51
N ASN A 160 34.18 -1.47 -10.80
CA ASN A 160 33.62 -2.70 -10.28
C ASN A 160 32.66 -2.48 -9.09
N TYR A 161 32.91 -1.49 -8.25
CA TYR A 161 32.00 -1.06 -7.21
C TYR A 161 30.65 -0.61 -7.82
N TRP A 162 30.69 0.26 -8.83
CA TRP A 162 29.46 0.75 -9.49
C TRP A 162 28.70 -0.36 -10.23
N LYS A 163 29.40 -1.31 -10.86
CA LYS A 163 28.75 -2.51 -11.44
C LYS A 163 28.00 -3.31 -10.37
N SER A 164 28.62 -3.53 -9.22
CA SER A 164 28.04 -4.30 -8.11
C SER A 164 26.85 -3.56 -7.47
N ILE A 165 26.94 -2.25 -7.26
CA ILE A 165 25.84 -1.39 -6.81
C ILE A 165 24.64 -1.46 -7.76
N ASN A 166 24.89 -1.40 -9.06
CA ASN A 166 23.80 -1.47 -10.05
C ASN A 166 23.12 -2.85 -10.04
N LYS A 167 23.87 -3.93 -9.81
CA LYS A 167 23.32 -5.28 -9.62
C LYS A 167 22.43 -5.32 -8.37
N LEU A 168 22.91 -4.80 -7.24
CA LEU A 168 22.16 -4.71 -5.99
C LEU A 168 20.86 -3.89 -6.16
N ARG A 169 20.95 -2.71 -6.77
CA ARG A 169 19.80 -1.86 -7.09
C ARG A 169 18.77 -2.57 -7.96
N LYS A 170 19.21 -3.40 -8.94
CA LYS A 170 18.32 -4.20 -9.79
C LYS A 170 17.54 -5.21 -8.96
N ILE A 171 18.21 -5.93 -8.05
CA ILE A 171 17.55 -6.93 -7.18
C ILE A 171 16.53 -6.25 -6.26
N HIS A 172 16.90 -5.18 -5.56
CA HIS A 172 15.96 -4.44 -4.72
C HIS A 172 14.72 -3.96 -5.50
N ARG A 173 14.89 -3.47 -6.72
CA ARG A 173 13.77 -3.06 -7.55
C ARG A 173 12.87 -4.24 -7.91
N ASN A 174 13.41 -5.38 -8.26
CA ASN A 174 12.62 -6.57 -8.58
C ASN A 174 11.80 -7.04 -7.37
N VAL A 175 12.39 -7.07 -6.18
CA VAL A 175 11.69 -7.37 -4.92
C VAL A 175 10.53 -6.39 -4.70
N VAL A 176 10.77 -5.09 -4.84
CA VAL A 176 9.72 -4.07 -4.70
C VAL A 176 8.62 -4.22 -5.74
N ASN A 177 8.97 -4.56 -6.99
CA ASN A 177 7.99 -4.73 -8.06
C ASN A 177 7.10 -5.95 -7.83
N ILE A 178 7.68 -7.12 -7.47
CA ILE A 178 6.91 -8.33 -7.13
C ILE A 178 5.94 -8.04 -5.98
N ARG A 179 6.44 -7.37 -4.94
CA ARG A 179 5.61 -6.97 -3.79
C ARG A 179 4.46 -6.06 -4.19
N LYS A 180 4.73 -5.02 -4.97
CA LYS A 180 3.70 -4.10 -5.46
C LYS A 180 2.66 -4.81 -6.33
N ASP A 181 3.08 -5.67 -7.23
CA ASP A 181 2.19 -6.44 -8.10
C ASP A 181 1.27 -7.34 -7.29
N MET A 182 1.83 -8.10 -6.34
CA MET A 182 1.04 -8.95 -5.46
C MET A 182 0.01 -8.15 -4.64
N LEU A 183 0.42 -7.06 -3.99
CA LEU A 183 -0.51 -6.24 -3.21
C LEU A 183 -1.62 -5.60 -4.08
N ASN A 184 -1.30 -5.23 -5.32
CA ASN A 184 -2.29 -4.73 -6.26
C ASN A 184 -3.30 -5.81 -6.67
N LYS A 185 -2.82 -7.02 -6.95
CA LYS A 185 -3.67 -8.17 -7.29
C LYS A 185 -4.57 -8.54 -6.12
N LEU A 186 -4.01 -8.68 -4.91
CA LEU A 186 -4.77 -8.99 -3.71
C LEU A 186 -5.85 -7.95 -3.43
N SER A 187 -5.50 -6.67 -3.43
CA SER A 187 -6.50 -5.61 -3.20
C SER A 187 -7.59 -5.58 -4.29
N TYR A 188 -7.26 -5.94 -5.53
CA TYR A 188 -8.22 -6.05 -6.62
C TYR A 188 -9.13 -7.26 -6.45
N THR A 189 -8.61 -8.43 -6.10
CA THR A 189 -9.41 -9.64 -5.85
C THR A 189 -10.38 -9.40 -4.69
N LEU A 190 -9.90 -8.81 -3.58
CA LEU A 190 -10.77 -8.46 -2.46
C LEU A 190 -11.88 -7.49 -2.88
N SER A 191 -11.58 -6.45 -3.66
CA SER A 191 -12.59 -5.47 -4.10
C SER A 191 -13.61 -6.03 -5.10
N LYS A 192 -13.32 -7.17 -5.73
CA LYS A 192 -14.29 -7.89 -6.57
C LYS A 192 -15.21 -8.80 -5.78
N ASN A 193 -14.68 -9.42 -4.71
CA ASN A 193 -15.38 -10.47 -4.00
C ASN A 193 -16.15 -9.95 -2.77
N TYR A 194 -15.77 -8.78 -2.23
CA TYR A 194 -16.36 -8.25 -1.01
C TYR A 194 -16.73 -6.78 -1.17
N ASN A 195 -17.80 -6.38 -0.50
CA ASN A 195 -18.24 -4.99 -0.44
C ASN A 195 -17.52 -4.23 0.69
N TYR A 196 -17.24 -4.90 1.82
CA TYR A 196 -16.60 -4.31 2.99
C TYR A 196 -15.39 -5.11 3.42
N VAL A 197 -14.36 -4.40 3.86
CA VAL A 197 -13.15 -4.99 4.45
C VAL A 197 -12.98 -4.43 5.86
N ILE A 198 -12.90 -5.34 6.82
CA ILE A 198 -12.70 -5.00 8.23
C ILE A 198 -11.25 -5.28 8.60
N ILE A 199 -10.59 -4.32 9.20
CA ILE A 199 -9.20 -4.42 9.66
C ILE A 199 -9.07 -3.87 11.09
N GLU A 200 -8.04 -4.28 11.80
CA GLU A 200 -7.66 -3.62 13.07
C GLU A 200 -6.94 -2.29 12.79
N ASP A 201 -7.18 -1.25 13.61
CA ASP A 201 -6.45 0.03 13.52
C ASP A 201 -5.07 -0.08 14.15
N LEU A 202 -4.16 -0.77 13.47
CA LEU A 202 -2.82 -1.05 13.94
C LEU A 202 -1.83 0.07 13.58
N SER A 203 -1.11 0.58 14.58
CA SER A 203 0.05 1.43 14.37
C SER A 203 1.29 0.58 14.13
N ILE A 204 1.80 0.55 12.89
CA ILE A 204 3.03 -0.18 12.56
C ILE A 204 4.23 0.33 13.36
N LYS A 205 4.29 1.63 13.64
CA LYS A 205 5.37 2.20 14.46
C LYS A 205 5.42 1.56 15.84
N GLU A 206 4.26 1.36 16.48
CA GLU A 206 4.15 0.69 17.78
C GLU A 206 4.54 -0.79 17.70
N ILE A 207 4.15 -1.49 16.63
CA ILE A 207 4.48 -2.91 16.42
C ILE A 207 5.98 -3.08 16.22
N VAL A 208 6.60 -2.24 15.39
CA VAL A 208 8.05 -2.24 15.13
C VAL A 208 8.82 -1.97 16.40
N TYR A 209 8.40 -0.98 17.17
CA TYR A 209 9.05 -0.59 18.42
C TYR A 209 8.94 -1.69 19.48
N LYS A 210 7.74 -2.24 19.72
CA LYS A 210 7.49 -3.25 20.77
C LYS A 210 8.14 -4.60 20.48
N LEU A 211 8.26 -4.99 19.23
CA LEU A 211 8.76 -6.33 18.86
C LEU A 211 10.24 -6.36 18.45
N GLY A 212 10.92 -5.22 18.33
CA GLY A 212 12.30 -5.15 17.84
C GLY A 212 12.52 -5.73 16.44
N ARG A 213 11.44 -6.04 15.70
CA ARG A 213 11.44 -6.75 14.42
C ARG A 213 11.23 -5.83 13.22
N GLY A 214 11.84 -4.63 13.26
CA GLY A 214 11.65 -3.60 12.26
C GLY A 214 11.79 -4.07 10.82
N LYS A 215 12.79 -4.91 10.52
CA LYS A 215 13.04 -5.43 9.18
C LYS A 215 11.87 -6.30 8.66
N ASN A 216 11.31 -7.15 9.50
CA ASN A 216 10.20 -8.04 9.14
C ASN A 216 8.88 -7.28 9.00
N ALA A 217 8.61 -6.31 9.88
CA ALA A 217 7.42 -5.48 9.79
C ALA A 217 7.41 -4.60 8.52
N TYR A 218 8.58 -4.07 8.10
CA TYR A 218 8.70 -3.37 6.83
C TYR A 218 8.49 -4.30 5.62
N ASN A 219 8.88 -5.57 5.73
CA ASN A 219 8.70 -6.53 4.65
C ASN A 219 7.24 -6.90 4.40
N THR A 220 6.35 -6.81 5.37
CA THR A 220 4.92 -7.10 5.19
C THR A 220 4.20 -6.08 4.32
N SER A 221 4.79 -4.91 4.13
CA SER A 221 4.21 -3.81 3.34
C SER A 221 2.77 -3.42 3.76
N PHE A 222 2.44 -3.63 5.03
CA PHE A 222 1.13 -3.39 5.63
C PHE A 222 0.54 -2.03 5.24
N ASN A 223 1.24 -0.91 5.54
CA ASN A 223 0.77 0.44 5.19
C ASN A 223 0.52 0.60 3.69
N SER A 224 1.33 -0.05 2.86
CA SER A 224 1.19 -0.02 1.41
C SER A 224 -0.06 -0.80 0.96
N PHE A 225 -0.43 -1.85 1.68
CA PHE A 225 -1.63 -2.62 1.43
C PHE A 225 -2.89 -1.88 1.91
N VAL A 226 -2.88 -1.37 3.14
CA VAL A 226 -3.99 -0.56 3.68
C VAL A 226 -4.31 0.64 2.77
N LYS A 227 -3.30 1.36 2.28
CA LYS A 227 -3.51 2.45 1.31
C LYS A 227 -4.20 1.98 0.02
N ARG A 228 -3.94 0.76 -0.43
CA ARG A 228 -4.61 0.19 -1.61
C ARG A 228 -6.04 -0.22 -1.33
N LEU A 229 -6.30 -0.76 -0.13
CA LEU A 229 -7.65 -1.07 0.31
C LEU A 229 -8.48 0.22 0.38
N LEU A 230 -8.00 1.25 1.07
CA LEU A 230 -8.66 2.55 1.17
C LEU A 230 -8.94 3.16 -0.21
N TYR A 231 -8.01 3.03 -1.16
CA TYR A 231 -8.21 3.52 -2.52
C TYR A 231 -9.28 2.74 -3.30
N LYS A 232 -9.37 1.40 -3.10
CA LYS A 232 -10.28 0.54 -3.88
C LYS A 232 -11.66 0.40 -3.28
N PHE A 233 -11.75 0.44 -1.99
CA PHE A 233 -12.99 0.30 -1.23
C PHE A 233 -13.57 1.65 -0.79
N GLU A 234 -12.82 2.73 -0.98
CA GLU A 234 -13.21 4.07 -0.53
C GLU A 234 -13.63 4.08 0.95
N ASN A 235 -14.89 4.40 1.25
CA ASN A 235 -15.42 4.42 2.62
C ASN A 235 -15.87 3.04 3.15
N LYS A 236 -15.62 1.95 2.41
CA LYS A 236 -16.02 0.58 2.77
C LYS A 236 -14.92 -0.22 3.47
N VAL A 237 -13.84 0.45 3.93
CA VAL A 237 -12.83 -0.13 4.82
C VAL A 237 -13.09 0.31 6.24
N ILE A 238 -13.48 -0.63 7.09
CA ILE A 238 -13.82 -0.38 8.48
C ILE A 238 -12.66 -0.76 9.37
N LYS A 239 -12.28 0.15 10.25
CA LYS A 239 -11.25 -0.07 11.23
C LYS A 239 -11.88 -0.31 12.59
N ILE A 240 -11.62 -1.48 13.18
CA ILE A 240 -12.02 -1.77 14.54
C ILE A 240 -10.96 -1.28 15.53
N ASN A 241 -11.37 -1.08 16.78
CA ASN A 241 -10.49 -0.61 17.83
C ASN A 241 -9.30 -1.57 18.03
N LYS A 242 -8.09 -1.04 18.10
CA LYS A 242 -6.84 -1.80 18.32
C LYS A 242 -6.80 -2.60 19.63
N TRP A 243 -7.64 -2.28 20.59
CA TRP A 243 -7.75 -2.97 21.87
C TRP A 243 -8.81 -4.07 21.87
N PHE A 244 -9.52 -4.24 20.77
CA PHE A 244 -10.48 -5.33 20.63
C PHE A 244 -9.76 -6.68 20.78
N PRO A 245 -10.24 -7.58 21.69
CA PRO A 245 -9.53 -8.82 22.00
C PRO A 245 -9.79 -9.92 20.95
N SER A 246 -9.55 -9.64 19.67
CA SER A 246 -9.84 -10.51 18.53
C SER A 246 -9.33 -11.95 18.73
N SER A 247 -8.08 -12.11 19.15
CA SER A 247 -7.48 -13.43 19.35
C SER A 247 -7.89 -14.14 20.63
N LYS A 248 -8.45 -13.43 21.64
CA LYS A 248 -8.84 -13.99 22.93
C LYS A 248 -10.34 -14.33 23.02
N LYS A 249 -11.17 -13.78 22.14
CA LYS A 249 -12.61 -14.03 22.10
C LYS A 249 -12.88 -15.28 21.26
N CYS A 250 -13.86 -16.09 21.67
CA CYS A 250 -14.30 -17.21 20.85
C CYS A 250 -15.21 -16.73 19.74
N SER A 251 -14.94 -17.13 18.50
CA SER A 251 -15.73 -16.74 17.33
C SER A 251 -17.14 -17.33 17.30
N ILE A 252 -17.39 -18.40 18.05
CA ILE A 252 -18.72 -19.06 18.15
C ILE A 252 -19.53 -18.51 19.32
N CYS A 253 -19.04 -18.64 20.56
CA CYS A 253 -19.83 -18.30 21.75
C CYS A 253 -19.55 -16.89 22.30
N GLY A 254 -18.60 -16.15 21.75
CA GLY A 254 -18.28 -14.81 22.20
C GLY A 254 -17.53 -14.69 23.52
N LYS A 255 -17.38 -15.79 24.29
CA LYS A 255 -16.71 -15.77 25.61
C LYS A 255 -15.22 -15.48 25.45
N LYS A 256 -14.67 -14.64 26.36
CA LYS A 256 -13.26 -14.18 26.33
C LYS A 256 -12.40 -15.02 27.27
N LYS A 257 -11.25 -15.48 26.79
CA LYS A 257 -10.22 -16.11 27.63
C LYS A 257 -9.41 -15.06 28.40
N LYS A 258 -9.10 -15.34 29.66
CA LYS A 258 -8.20 -14.48 30.47
C LYS A 258 -6.77 -14.53 29.93
N HIS A 259 -6.24 -15.73 29.65
CA HIS A 259 -4.86 -15.93 29.19
C HIS A 259 -4.82 -16.71 27.89
N LEU A 260 -3.97 -16.26 26.96
CA LEU A 260 -3.63 -16.94 25.72
C LEU A 260 -2.13 -16.69 25.43
N ARG A 261 -1.31 -17.74 25.45
CA ARG A 261 0.12 -17.63 25.16
C ARG A 261 0.35 -17.33 23.67
N LEU A 262 1.37 -16.54 23.38
CA LEU A 262 1.71 -16.19 21.98
C LEU A 262 2.12 -17.41 21.15
N SER A 263 2.67 -18.46 21.79
CA SER A 263 3.07 -19.71 21.13
C SER A 263 1.89 -20.61 20.78
N GLN A 264 0.72 -20.43 21.39
CA GLN A 264 -0.47 -21.23 21.08
C GLN A 264 -1.03 -20.86 19.72
N ARG A 265 -1.00 -21.81 18.77
CA ARG A 265 -1.55 -21.64 17.42
C ARG A 265 -2.98 -22.10 17.30
N ILE A 266 -3.42 -23.03 18.18
CA ILE A 266 -4.78 -23.54 18.22
C ILE A 266 -5.53 -22.87 19.37
N TYR A 267 -6.65 -22.27 19.04
CA TYR A 267 -7.61 -21.74 20.02
C TYR A 267 -8.58 -22.83 20.41
N ARG A 268 -8.69 -23.13 21.72
CA ARG A 268 -9.67 -24.08 22.29
C ARG A 268 -10.55 -23.34 23.26
N CYS A 269 -11.85 -23.30 23.03
CA CYS A 269 -12.79 -22.65 23.92
C CYS A 269 -13.21 -23.61 25.06
N TYR A 270 -13.07 -23.18 26.31
CA TYR A 270 -13.49 -23.98 27.48
C TYR A 270 -15.00 -23.93 27.71
N PHE A 271 -15.73 -22.98 27.11
CA PHE A 271 -17.16 -22.79 27.32
C PHE A 271 -18.02 -23.57 26.33
N CYS A 272 -17.62 -23.62 25.06
CA CYS A 272 -18.39 -24.27 23.99
C CYS A 272 -17.63 -25.39 23.27
N GLY A 273 -16.42 -25.74 23.73
CA GLY A 273 -15.62 -26.80 23.12
C GLY A 273 -14.99 -26.48 21.75
N ASN A 274 -15.23 -25.29 21.18
CA ASN A 274 -14.71 -24.94 19.87
C ASN A 274 -13.19 -25.05 19.79
N ILE A 275 -12.70 -25.72 18.76
CA ILE A 275 -11.27 -25.87 18.43
C ILE A 275 -11.04 -25.33 17.02
N ILE A 276 -10.22 -24.29 16.88
CA ILE A 276 -9.99 -23.59 15.64
C ILE A 276 -8.56 -23.04 15.60
N ASP A 277 -8.01 -22.79 14.40
CA ASP A 277 -6.77 -22.03 14.27
C ASP A 277 -6.95 -20.63 14.90
N ARG A 278 -5.94 -20.20 15.66
CA ARG A 278 -6.01 -18.94 16.43
C ARG A 278 -6.14 -17.72 15.53
N ASP A 279 -5.40 -17.70 14.42
CA ASP A 279 -5.37 -16.57 13.52
C ASP A 279 -6.72 -16.50 12.76
N LEU A 280 -7.28 -17.67 12.37
CA LEU A 280 -8.61 -17.74 11.77
C LEU A 280 -9.72 -17.33 12.78
N ASN A 281 -9.63 -17.75 14.05
CA ASN A 281 -10.56 -17.30 15.09
C ASN A 281 -10.53 -15.77 15.25
N ALA A 282 -9.33 -15.16 15.19
CA ALA A 282 -9.16 -13.72 15.29
C ALA A 282 -9.83 -12.98 14.12
N THR A 283 -9.64 -13.47 12.88
CA THR A 283 -10.22 -12.84 11.69
C THR A 283 -11.75 -12.91 11.66
N ILE A 284 -12.33 -14.02 12.12
CA ILE A 284 -13.79 -14.13 12.26
C ILE A 284 -14.30 -13.13 13.30
N ASN A 285 -13.61 -12.98 14.43
CA ASN A 285 -13.96 -11.98 15.44
C ASN A 285 -13.83 -10.54 14.90
N ILE A 286 -12.81 -10.25 14.11
CA ILE A 286 -12.63 -8.95 13.42
C ILE A 286 -13.81 -8.69 12.49
N LYS A 287 -14.20 -9.68 11.67
CA LYS A 287 -15.36 -9.61 10.79
C LYS A 287 -16.63 -9.30 11.57
N ASN A 288 -16.93 -10.11 12.61
CA ASN A 288 -18.15 -9.98 13.40
C ASN A 288 -18.24 -8.63 14.11
N GLU A 289 -17.14 -8.11 14.64
CA GLU A 289 -17.10 -6.78 15.27
C GLU A 289 -17.34 -5.67 14.25
N GLY A 290 -16.75 -5.77 13.05
CA GLY A 290 -17.00 -4.81 11.97
C GLY A 290 -18.46 -4.83 11.50
N VAL A 291 -19.08 -6.01 11.39
CA VAL A 291 -20.52 -6.15 11.07
C VAL A 291 -21.37 -5.53 12.19
N ARG A 292 -21.03 -5.76 13.46
CA ARG A 292 -21.71 -5.12 14.59
C ARG A 292 -21.68 -3.59 14.47
N LEU A 293 -20.50 -3.04 14.23
CA LEU A 293 -20.33 -1.61 14.05
C LEU A 293 -21.14 -1.09 12.86
N LEU A 294 -21.14 -1.76 11.71
CA LEU A 294 -21.95 -1.40 10.55
C LEU A 294 -23.44 -1.33 10.86
N ASN A 295 -23.95 -2.24 11.70
CA ASN A 295 -25.37 -2.30 12.05
C ASN A 295 -25.77 -1.27 13.13
N THR A 296 -24.83 -0.78 13.93
CA THR A 296 -25.10 0.21 15.00
C THR A 296 -24.92 1.65 14.54
N CYS A 297 -24.53 1.91 13.27
CA CYS A 297 -24.22 3.24 12.75
C CYS A 297 -23.19 4.02 13.61
N GLU A 298 -22.35 3.31 14.38
CA GLU A 298 -21.33 3.90 15.25
C GLU A 298 -20.03 4.23 14.47
N PHE A 299 -20.14 4.75 13.23
CA PHE A 299 -18.97 5.17 12.45
C PHE A 299 -18.76 6.66 12.56
N GLU A 300 -17.63 7.06 13.09
CA GLU A 300 -17.02 8.32 12.73
C GLU A 300 -16.33 8.15 11.36
N VAL A 301 -16.74 8.94 10.39
CA VAL A 301 -16.19 9.03 9.01
C VAL A 301 -14.81 9.68 9.02
#